data_f9d628df370fe988468dcb4a472f8d76
#
_entry.id   f9d628df370fe988468dcb4a472f8d76
#
_cell.length_a   1.000
_cell.length_b   1.000
_cell.length_c   1.000
_cell.angle_alpha   90.00
_cell.angle_beta   90.00
_cell.angle_gamma   90.00
#
_symmetry.space_group_name_H-M   'P 1'
#
loop_
_entity.id
_entity.type
_entity.pdbx_description
1 polymer ?
#
loop_
_entity_poly.entity_id
_entity_poly.type
_entity_poly.pdbx_seq_one_letter_code
_entity_poly.pdbx_strand_id
1 'polypeptide(L)'
;GLGDVYKRQDASSWKSNRLIFRNASLKEVLTTLSRHFDIEITVKNEKIASFTYDFVCKGNDLNYVLEVMQSITPVSFKKISEYTYTVE
;
A
#
# COMPACT_ATOMS: atom_id res chain seq x y z
N GLY A 1 14.42 0.96 -3.21
CA GLY A 1 14.71 0.51 -3.12
C GLY A 1 14.72 0.43 -2.74
N LEU A 2 14.38 0.35 -2.44
CA LEU A 2 14.53 -0.13 -2.18
C LEU A 2 14.41 -0.60 -2.55
N GLY A 3 14.05 -0.42 -2.91
CA GLY A 3 13.94 -1.19 -3.21
C GLY A 3 14.15 -1.66 -3.70
N ASP A 4 14.35 -2.04 -3.90
CA ASP A 4 14.75 -2.86 -4.20
C ASP A 4 15.22 -3.34 -3.69
N VAL A 5 15.23 -3.29 -2.94
CA VAL A 5 15.63 -3.88 -2.48
C VAL A 5 15.20 -4.82 -2.29
N TYR A 6 14.59 -4.92 -2.33
CA TYR A 6 14.23 -5.78 -2.18
C TYR A 6 14.27 -6.53 -2.94
N LYS A 7 14.37 -6.68 -3.55
CA LYS A 7 14.42 -7.54 -4.16
C LYS A 7 15.08 -8.48 -4.26
N ARG A 8 15.63 -8.76 -4.06
CA ARG A 8 16.29 -9.60 -4.02
C ARG A 8 16.28 -10.46 -3.02
N GLN A 9 16.40 -10.47 -2.30
CA GLN A 9 16.32 -11.20 -1.42
C GLN A 9 15.30 -11.84 -1.35
N ASP A 10 14.95 -11.81 -1.99
CA ASP A 10 14.03 -12.22 -2.13
C ASP A 10 13.55 -13.54 -2.14
N ALA A 11 14.21 -14.56 -2.16
CA ALA A 11 13.74 -15.90 -2.16
C ALA A 11 12.87 -16.19 -0.97
N SER A 12 13.25 -15.79 0.18
CA SER A 12 12.40 -16.05 1.33
C SER A 12 11.20 -15.12 1.39
N SER A 13 11.27 -13.96 0.74
CA SER A 13 10.13 -13.07 0.78
C SER A 13 8.97 -13.56 -0.06
N TRP A 14 9.22 -14.31 -1.12
CA TRP A 14 8.11 -14.80 -1.91
C TRP A 14 7.27 -15.79 -1.13
N LYS A 15 7.87 -16.50 -0.19
CA LYS A 15 7.12 -17.44 0.63
C LYS A 15 6.14 -16.73 1.54
N SER A 16 6.56 -15.66 2.15
CA SER A 16 5.70 -14.95 3.08
C SER A 16 4.75 -14.01 2.36
N ASN A 17 5.09 -13.57 1.17
CA ASN A 17 4.25 -12.66 0.40
C ASN A 17 3.75 -11.53 1.29
N ARG A 18 4.68 -10.90 1.99
CA ARG A 18 4.36 -9.88 2.96
C ARG A 18 4.72 -8.49 2.47
N LEU A 19 3.86 -7.54 2.79
CA LEU A 19 4.12 -6.13 2.52
C LEU A 19 4.56 -5.47 3.80
N ILE A 20 5.75 -4.87 3.79
CA ILE A 20 6.32 -4.24 4.96
C ILE A 20 6.52 -2.76 4.65
N PHE A 21 5.92 -1.91 5.48
CA PHE A 21 6.04 -0.47 5.34
C PHE A 21 6.64 0.11 6.61
N ARG A 22 7.73 0.85 6.47
CA ARG A 22 8.38 1.48 7.58
C ARG A 22 8.61 2.95 7.24
N ASN A 23 7.90 3.80 7.95
CA ASN A 23 7.99 5.24 7.75
C ASN A 23 7.77 5.58 6.28
N ALA A 24 6.82 4.90 5.66
CA ALA A 24 6.53 5.07 4.24
C ALA A 24 5.43 6.10 4.06
N SER A 25 5.64 7.04 3.14
CA SER A 25 4.62 8.03 2.86
C SER A 25 3.42 7.37 2.19
N LEU A 26 2.30 8.05 2.23
CA LEU A 26 1.09 7.54 1.59
C LEU A 26 1.39 7.21 0.12
N LYS A 27 2.11 8.10 -0.56
CA LYS A 27 2.43 7.89 -1.96
C LYS A 27 3.25 6.61 -2.17
N GLU A 28 4.20 6.36 -1.28
CA GLU A 28 5.01 5.15 -1.38
C GLU A 28 4.17 3.91 -1.18
N VAL A 29 3.28 3.94 -0.20
CA VAL A 29 2.40 2.81 0.07
C VAL A 29 1.51 2.55 -1.14
N LEU A 30 0.91 3.60 -1.68
CA LEU A 30 0.01 3.45 -2.82
C LEU A 30 0.74 2.95 -4.06
N THR A 31 1.96 3.42 -4.27
CA THR A 31 2.76 2.95 -5.41
C THR A 31 3.04 1.46 -5.27
N THR A 32 3.40 1.03 -4.07
CA THR A 32 3.67 -0.38 -3.81
C THR A 32 2.41 -1.21 -4.02
N LEU A 33 1.29 -0.74 -3.51
CA LEU A 33 0.03 -1.48 -3.65
C LEU A 33 -0.39 -1.57 -5.11
N SER A 34 -0.24 -0.48 -5.86
CA SER A 34 -0.66 -0.49 -7.25
C SER A 34 0.18 -1.47 -8.07
N ARG A 35 1.44 -1.59 -7.76
CA ARG A 35 2.31 -2.55 -8.44
C ARG A 35 2.03 -3.97 -8.01
N HIS A 36 1.85 -4.16 -6.72
CA HIS A 36 1.67 -5.50 -6.18
C HIS A 36 0.34 -6.11 -6.58
N PHE A 37 -0.70 -5.31 -6.58
CA PHE A 37 -2.04 -5.79 -6.90
C PHE A 37 -2.49 -5.43 -8.31
N ASP A 38 -1.62 -4.76 -9.07
CA ASP A 38 -1.91 -4.37 -10.45
C ASP A 38 -3.19 -3.52 -10.52
N ILE A 39 -3.24 -2.49 -9.70
CA ILE A 39 -4.38 -1.59 -9.63
C ILE A 39 -3.89 -0.15 -9.71
N GLU A 40 -4.83 0.76 -9.83
CA GLU A 40 -4.52 2.19 -9.88
C GLU A 40 -5.21 2.86 -8.70
N ILE A 41 -4.46 3.65 -7.94
CA ILE A 41 -5.00 4.36 -6.80
C ILE A 41 -4.69 5.84 -6.95
N THR A 42 -5.73 6.66 -6.89
CA THR A 42 -5.60 8.11 -7.04
C THR A 42 -5.87 8.80 -5.72
N VAL A 43 -5.01 9.74 -5.36
CA VAL A 43 -5.19 10.55 -4.15
C VAL A 43 -6.06 11.74 -4.49
N LYS A 44 -7.20 11.84 -3.82
CA LYS A 44 -8.14 12.93 -4.03
C LYS A 44 -7.90 14.12 -3.11
N ASN A 45 -7.27 13.86 -1.97
CA ASN A 45 -7.03 14.90 -0.97
C ASN A 45 -5.54 14.96 -0.67
N GLU A 46 -4.89 16.04 -1.12
CA GLU A 46 -3.45 16.18 -0.95
C GLU A 46 -3.04 16.28 0.52
N LYS A 47 -3.95 16.67 1.37
CA LYS A 47 -3.63 16.79 2.79
C LYS A 47 -3.25 15.46 3.42
N ILE A 48 -3.81 14.37 2.93
CA ILE A 48 -3.50 13.06 3.48
C ILE A 48 -2.15 12.54 2.97
N ALA A 49 -1.60 13.16 1.96
CA ALA A 49 -0.32 12.70 1.40
C ALA A 49 0.84 12.85 2.38
N SER A 50 0.67 13.67 3.42
CA SER A 50 1.72 13.83 4.42
C SER A 50 1.74 12.72 5.46
N PHE A 51 0.73 11.88 5.48
CA PHE A 51 0.70 10.77 6.43
C PHE A 51 1.79 9.75 6.10
N THR A 52 2.32 9.14 7.15
CA THR A 52 3.28 8.05 7.00
C THR A 52 2.71 6.80 7.62
N TYR A 53 3.19 5.66 7.16
CA TYR A 53 2.67 4.37 7.58
C TYR A 53 3.78 3.45 8.02
N ASP A 54 3.47 2.68 9.02
CA ASP A 54 4.44 1.75 9.61
C ASP A 54 3.67 0.51 10.01
N PHE A 55 3.57 -0.45 9.09
CA PHE A 55 2.83 -1.67 9.38
C PHE A 55 3.29 -2.80 8.46
N VAL A 56 2.90 -4.00 8.83
CA VAL A 56 3.20 -5.21 8.06
C VAL A 56 1.90 -5.95 7.84
N CYS A 57 1.68 -6.42 6.62
CA CYS A 57 0.48 -7.17 6.30
C CYS A 57 0.77 -8.19 5.21
N LYS A 58 -0.16 -9.11 5.03
CA LYS A 58 -0.05 -10.10 3.96
C LYS A 58 -0.31 -9.43 2.62
N GLY A 59 0.45 -9.81 1.62
CA GLY A 59 0.36 -9.18 0.32
C GLY A 59 -0.67 -9.82 -0.61
N ASN A 60 -1.55 -10.65 -0.10
CA ASN A 60 -2.56 -11.29 -0.93
C ASN A 60 -3.98 -10.84 -0.60
N ASP A 61 -4.13 -9.83 0.24
CA ASP A 61 -5.46 -9.35 0.65
C ASP A 61 -5.48 -7.83 0.63
N LEU A 62 -5.88 -7.28 -0.51
CA LEU A 62 -5.94 -5.84 -0.67
C LEU A 62 -6.92 -5.19 0.29
N ASN A 63 -8.08 -5.82 0.49
CA ASN A 63 -9.09 -5.26 1.39
C ASN A 63 -8.54 -5.10 2.80
N TYR A 64 -7.79 -6.09 3.26
CA TYR A 64 -7.19 -6.03 4.57
C TYR A 64 -6.19 -4.88 4.67
N VAL A 65 -5.37 -4.71 3.64
CA VAL A 65 -4.40 -3.62 3.62
C VAL A 65 -5.10 -2.27 3.71
N LEU A 66 -6.15 -2.09 2.93
CA LEU A 66 -6.88 -0.83 2.93
C LEU A 66 -7.53 -0.58 4.29
N GLU A 67 -8.04 -1.63 4.92
CA GLU A 67 -8.63 -1.50 6.24
C GLU A 67 -7.60 -1.08 7.28
N VAL A 68 -6.42 -1.67 7.22
CA VAL A 68 -5.35 -1.32 8.15
C VAL A 68 -4.99 0.15 7.99
N MET A 69 -4.85 0.61 6.76
CA MET A 69 -4.51 2.00 6.53
C MET A 69 -5.58 2.94 7.06
N GLN A 70 -6.83 2.60 6.86
CA GLN A 70 -7.93 3.42 7.36
C GLN A 70 -8.01 3.40 8.88
N SER A 71 -7.46 2.38 9.49
CA SER A 71 -7.39 2.26 10.93
C SER A 71 -6.27 3.12 11.52
N ILE A 72 -5.18 3.26 10.79
CA ILE A 72 -4.01 4.02 11.24
C ILE A 72 -4.22 5.52 11.06
N THR A 73 -4.81 5.92 9.94
CA THR A 73 -5.01 7.32 9.60
C THR A 73 -6.44 7.55 9.13
N PRO A 74 -6.92 8.79 9.25
CA PRO A 74 -8.29 9.13 8.84
C PRO A 74 -8.41 9.29 7.32
N VAL A 75 -8.15 8.21 6.60
CA VAL A 75 -8.29 8.19 5.15
C VAL A 75 -9.44 7.26 4.78
N SER A 76 -9.95 7.43 3.58
CA SER A 76 -11.07 6.65 3.11
C SER A 76 -10.78 6.15 1.71
N PHE A 77 -10.84 4.84 1.51
CA PHE A 77 -10.63 4.26 0.20
C PHE A 77 -11.96 3.95 -0.46
N LYS A 78 -12.02 4.21 -1.74
CA LYS A 78 -13.24 3.97 -2.51
C LYS A 78 -12.90 3.21 -3.78
N LYS A 79 -13.60 2.13 -4.04
CA LYS A 79 -13.41 1.35 -5.25
C LYS A 79 -14.27 1.96 -6.36
N ILE A 80 -13.60 2.41 -7.41
CA ILE A 80 -14.27 3.03 -8.54
C ILE A 80 -14.62 1.98 -9.59
N SER A 81 -13.66 1.09 -9.87
CA SER A 81 -13.86 0.01 -10.78
C SER A 81 -13.02 -1.16 -10.33
N GLU A 82 -13.00 -2.22 -11.12
CA GLU A 82 -12.32 -3.45 -10.74
C GLU A 82 -10.85 -3.22 -10.41
N TYR A 83 -10.21 -2.29 -11.11
CA TYR A 83 -8.79 -2.04 -10.92
C TYR A 83 -8.47 -0.59 -10.56
N THR A 84 -9.48 0.17 -10.19
CA THR A 84 -9.28 1.59 -9.89
C THR A 84 -9.86 1.95 -8.53
N TYR A 85 -9.05 2.62 -7.73
CA TYR A 85 -9.43 3.05 -6.39
C TYR A 85 -9.08 4.53 -6.21
N THR A 86 -9.78 5.17 -5.27
CA THR A 86 -9.42 6.53 -4.85
C THR A 86 -9.30 6.54 -3.34
N VAL A 87 -8.51 7.50 -2.84
CA VAL A 87 -8.32 7.67 -1.41
C VAL A 87 -8.44 9.16 -1.10
N GLU A 88 -9.15 9.48 -0.03
CA GLU A 88 -9.31 10.87 0.40
C GLU A 88 -9.44 11.00 1.91
#